data_abc744ba06f7e764ac7c0f3361da2af2
#
_entry.id   abc744ba06f7e764ac7c0f3361da2af2
#
_cell.length_a   1.000
_cell.length_b   1.000
_cell.length_c   1.000
_cell.angle_alpha   90.00
_cell.angle_beta   90.00
_cell.angle_gamma   90.00
#
_symmetry.space_group_name_H-M   'P 1'
#
loop_
_entity.id
_entity.type
_entity.pdbx_description
1 polymer ?
#
loop_
_entity_poly.entity_id
_entity_poly.type
_entity_poly.pdbx_seq_one_letter_code
_entity_poly.pdbx_strand_id
1 'polypeptide(L)'
;MQEIKRFQVRGVPGEVVRVQFGSRVVDYWIPKGGTDRLLIAHDGQNVFDGKTSTHRGQTWKMAQAALHVSKELGINPPAIIAVWHSSTKENRWGRAQDLVPQQFLTRDTYVDPRWRVADPAFVVKSDEYFDQVFNTIVPEIFPHSTPEKTAVIGSSMGGLATLYAAIAHPDKFTTALALSPHWIISDQEFARKMVEALPITHKVWMSRGNKGIDTEYPPLQDFVDQLMITRGFGNRYLSKSYNRSGHNERSWAKYLHEPLRFWLNS
;
A
#
# COMPACT_ATOMS: atom_id res chain seq x y z
N MET A 1 -10.89 -13.68 -14.86
CA MET A 1 -9.46 -13.87 -14.51
C MET A 1 -8.79 -14.87 -15.44
N GLN A 2 -7.55 -14.62 -15.88
CA GLN A 2 -6.73 -15.55 -16.67
C GLN A 2 -5.42 -15.84 -15.92
N GLU A 3 -5.12 -17.12 -15.68
CA GLU A 3 -3.86 -17.52 -15.05
C GLU A 3 -2.69 -17.38 -16.03
N ILE A 4 -1.59 -16.74 -15.59
CA ILE A 4 -0.35 -16.57 -16.37
C ILE A 4 0.67 -17.62 -15.96
N LYS A 5 0.91 -17.79 -14.65
CA LYS A 5 1.87 -18.77 -14.10
C LYS A 5 1.68 -18.99 -12.60
N ARG A 6 2.25 -20.12 -12.13
CA ARG A 6 2.48 -20.40 -10.71
C ARG A 6 3.97 -20.44 -10.43
N PHE A 7 4.39 -20.01 -9.25
CA PHE A 7 5.78 -20.06 -8.84
C PHE A 7 5.94 -20.14 -7.34
N GLN A 8 7.06 -20.69 -6.90
CA GLN A 8 7.41 -20.78 -5.49
C GLN A 8 8.26 -19.60 -5.07
N VAL A 9 8.04 -19.14 -3.83
CA VAL A 9 8.85 -18.12 -3.17
C VAL A 9 9.60 -18.78 -2.02
N ARG A 10 10.91 -18.56 -1.95
CA ARG A 10 11.76 -19.17 -0.91
C ARG A 10 11.26 -18.82 0.49
N GLY A 11 11.01 -19.85 1.29
CA GLY A 11 10.54 -19.71 2.67
C GLY A 11 9.03 -19.39 2.79
N VAL A 12 8.27 -19.54 1.70
CA VAL A 12 6.81 -19.37 1.70
C VAL A 12 6.16 -20.70 1.30
N PRO A 13 5.34 -21.32 2.14
CA PRO A 13 4.63 -22.56 1.82
C PRO A 13 3.59 -22.35 0.72
N GLY A 14 3.51 -23.30 -0.21
CA GLY A 14 2.58 -23.23 -1.34
C GLY A 14 3.13 -22.41 -2.51
N GLU A 15 2.26 -21.97 -3.37
CA GLU A 15 2.61 -21.26 -4.60
C GLU A 15 1.96 -19.88 -4.62
N VAL A 16 2.65 -18.94 -5.25
CA VAL A 16 2.09 -17.67 -5.69
C VAL A 16 1.53 -17.87 -7.08
N VAL A 17 0.32 -17.41 -7.30
CA VAL A 17 -0.35 -17.46 -8.61
C VAL A 17 -0.34 -16.06 -9.21
N ARG A 18 0.16 -15.93 -10.42
CA ARG A 18 0.07 -14.71 -11.23
C ARG A 18 -1.08 -14.83 -12.21
N VAL A 19 -1.94 -13.82 -12.18
CA VAL A 19 -3.14 -13.76 -13.02
C VAL A 19 -3.26 -12.41 -13.72
N GLN A 20 -4.14 -12.34 -14.70
CA GLN A 20 -4.46 -11.12 -15.43
C GLN A 20 -5.96 -10.83 -15.41
N PHE A 21 -6.29 -9.57 -15.09
CA PHE A 21 -7.63 -8.98 -15.13
C PHE A 21 -7.65 -7.87 -16.19
N GLY A 22 -8.11 -8.17 -17.40
CA GLY A 22 -7.93 -7.24 -18.52
C GLY A 22 -6.44 -6.98 -18.78
N SER A 23 -5.98 -5.74 -18.62
CA SER A 23 -4.56 -5.37 -18.69
C SER A 23 -3.82 -5.43 -17.36
N ARG A 24 -4.51 -5.61 -16.23
CA ARG A 24 -3.96 -5.58 -14.88
C ARG A 24 -3.37 -6.94 -14.49
N VAL A 25 -2.12 -6.96 -14.08
CA VAL A 25 -1.48 -8.14 -13.51
C VAL A 25 -1.65 -8.13 -11.98
N VAL A 26 -1.90 -9.31 -11.43
CA VAL A 26 -2.04 -9.51 -9.97
C VAL A 26 -1.30 -10.79 -9.59
N ASP A 27 -0.50 -10.71 -8.54
CA ASP A 27 0.06 -11.87 -7.87
C ASP A 27 -0.73 -12.12 -6.58
N TYR A 28 -1.11 -13.36 -6.31
CA TYR A 28 -1.72 -13.67 -5.03
C TYR A 28 -1.16 -14.94 -4.41
N TRP A 29 -1.20 -14.97 -3.09
CA TRP A 29 -0.84 -16.12 -2.28
C TRP A 29 -1.90 -16.36 -1.20
N ILE A 30 -2.43 -17.57 -1.16
CA ILE A 30 -3.37 -18.03 -0.13
C ILE A 30 -2.68 -19.13 0.67
N PRO A 31 -2.58 -19.01 2.02
CA PRO A 31 -1.92 -20.01 2.85
C PRO A 31 -2.69 -21.33 2.86
N LYS A 32 -1.98 -22.46 2.84
CA LYS A 32 -2.58 -23.81 2.77
C LYS A 32 -3.54 -24.14 3.92
N GLY A 33 -3.36 -23.54 5.09
CA GLY A 33 -4.24 -23.70 6.24
C GLY A 33 -5.54 -22.90 6.19
N GLY A 34 -5.78 -22.19 5.10
CA GLY A 34 -6.89 -21.23 5.00
C GLY A 34 -6.67 -20.00 5.90
N THR A 35 -7.44 -18.97 5.66
CA THR A 35 -7.43 -17.74 6.47
C THR A 35 -8.71 -16.95 6.21
N ASP A 36 -9.08 -16.12 7.16
CA ASP A 36 -10.15 -15.13 7.04
C ASP A 36 -9.60 -13.69 6.90
N ARG A 37 -8.26 -13.53 6.86
CA ARG A 37 -7.58 -12.24 6.77
C ARG A 37 -7.01 -12.01 5.38
N LEU A 38 -7.13 -10.77 4.90
CA LEU A 38 -6.65 -10.36 3.59
C LEU A 38 -5.72 -9.14 3.70
N LEU A 39 -4.54 -9.21 3.08
CA LEU A 39 -3.64 -8.09 2.86
C LEU A 39 -3.62 -7.74 1.37
N ILE A 40 -4.04 -6.53 1.02
CA ILE A 40 -3.98 -6.01 -0.34
C ILE A 40 -2.77 -5.09 -0.46
N ALA A 41 -1.87 -5.37 -1.39
CA ALA A 41 -0.64 -4.62 -1.57
C ALA A 41 -0.60 -3.90 -2.92
N HIS A 42 -0.28 -2.61 -2.89
CA HIS A 42 0.07 -1.85 -4.10
C HIS A 42 1.49 -2.20 -4.56
N ASP A 43 1.84 -1.82 -5.79
CA ASP A 43 3.14 -2.12 -6.40
C ASP A 43 3.47 -3.63 -6.37
N GLY A 44 2.49 -4.47 -6.74
CA GLY A 44 2.52 -5.91 -6.59
C GLY A 44 3.69 -6.62 -7.26
N GLN A 45 4.27 -6.02 -8.33
CA GLN A 45 5.46 -6.52 -9.00
C GLN A 45 6.70 -6.59 -8.08
N ASN A 46 6.70 -5.86 -6.96
CA ASN A 46 7.78 -5.79 -5.97
C ASN A 46 7.56 -6.73 -4.77
N VAL A 47 6.42 -7.42 -4.69
CA VAL A 47 6.03 -8.18 -3.48
C VAL A 47 6.68 -9.55 -3.41
N PHE A 48 6.57 -10.37 -4.47
CA PHE A 48 6.95 -11.78 -4.44
C PHE A 48 8.15 -12.14 -5.30
N ASP A 49 8.25 -11.60 -6.52
CA ASP A 49 9.21 -12.05 -7.53
C ASP A 49 10.29 -10.98 -7.80
N GLY A 50 11.52 -11.24 -7.38
CA GLY A 50 12.64 -10.34 -7.62
C GLY A 50 12.94 -10.09 -9.12
N LYS A 51 12.48 -10.98 -10.02
CA LYS A 51 12.66 -10.79 -11.47
C LYS A 51 11.74 -9.73 -12.05
N THR A 52 10.60 -9.47 -11.40
CA THR A 52 9.63 -8.45 -11.83
C THR A 52 9.77 -7.14 -11.05
N SER A 53 10.52 -7.18 -9.95
CA SER A 53 10.75 -6.01 -9.12
C SER A 53 11.44 -4.89 -9.88
N THR A 54 10.91 -3.68 -9.76
CA THR A 54 11.47 -2.46 -10.34
C THR A 54 12.80 -2.03 -9.70
N HIS A 55 13.14 -2.56 -8.52
CA HIS A 55 14.32 -2.20 -7.74
C HIS A 55 15.35 -3.34 -7.65
N ARG A 56 15.94 -3.72 -8.80
CA ARG A 56 17.10 -4.62 -8.89
C ARG A 56 16.96 -5.92 -8.10
N GLY A 57 15.85 -6.61 -8.24
CA GLY A 57 15.62 -7.91 -7.60
C GLY A 57 15.29 -7.84 -6.11
N GLN A 58 15.08 -6.65 -5.55
CA GLN A 58 14.64 -6.49 -4.17
C GLN A 58 13.12 -6.69 -4.08
N THR A 59 12.67 -7.46 -3.10
CA THR A 59 11.25 -7.62 -2.79
C THR A 59 10.95 -7.19 -1.37
N TRP A 60 9.67 -6.94 -1.10
CA TRP A 60 9.20 -6.61 0.26
C TRP A 60 9.29 -7.78 1.23
N LYS A 61 9.48 -9.00 0.76
CA LYS A 61 9.42 -10.23 1.58
C LYS A 61 8.14 -10.30 2.41
N MET A 62 7.03 -9.87 1.83
CA MET A 62 5.77 -9.66 2.55
C MET A 62 5.19 -10.95 3.13
N ALA A 63 5.19 -12.03 2.34
CA ALA A 63 4.70 -13.34 2.81
C ALA A 63 5.57 -13.89 3.96
N GLN A 64 6.90 -13.72 3.88
CA GLN A 64 7.80 -14.15 4.96
C GLN A 64 7.54 -13.36 6.25
N ALA A 65 7.34 -12.03 6.15
CA ALA A 65 7.00 -11.20 7.29
C ALA A 65 5.63 -11.56 7.88
N ALA A 66 4.62 -11.82 7.02
CA ALA A 66 3.30 -12.27 7.45
C ALA A 66 3.35 -13.62 8.18
N LEU A 67 4.10 -14.59 7.64
CA LEU A 67 4.31 -15.90 8.29
C LEU A 67 4.98 -15.75 9.65
N HIS A 68 6.00 -14.90 9.75
CA HIS A 68 6.72 -14.65 11.00
C HIS A 68 5.78 -14.07 12.08
N VAL A 69 5.07 -12.99 11.78
CA VAL A 69 4.16 -12.35 12.72
C VAL A 69 3.00 -13.26 13.10
N SER A 70 2.44 -13.98 12.15
CA SER A 70 1.33 -14.91 12.42
C SER A 70 1.75 -16.05 13.33
N LYS A 71 2.98 -16.57 13.18
CA LYS A 71 3.55 -17.58 14.08
C LYS A 71 3.73 -17.03 15.49
N GLU A 72 4.21 -15.79 15.64
CA GLU A 72 4.34 -15.14 16.96
C GLU A 72 2.99 -14.97 17.65
N LEU A 73 1.93 -14.67 16.88
CA LEU A 73 0.58 -14.43 17.40
C LEU A 73 -0.26 -15.71 17.54
N GLY A 74 0.23 -16.86 17.07
CA GLY A 74 -0.53 -18.12 17.08
C GLY A 74 -1.75 -18.13 16.17
N ILE A 75 -1.73 -17.39 15.05
CA ILE A 75 -2.83 -17.28 14.10
C ILE A 75 -2.43 -17.74 12.69
N ASN A 76 -3.40 -18.01 11.82
CA ASN A 76 -3.13 -18.26 10.41
C ASN A 76 -2.64 -16.97 9.72
N PRO A 77 -1.65 -17.05 8.82
CA PRO A 77 -1.19 -15.89 8.06
C PRO A 77 -2.30 -15.38 7.11
N PRO A 78 -2.33 -14.07 6.81
CA PRO A 78 -3.29 -13.52 5.86
C PRO A 78 -3.04 -14.03 4.44
N ALA A 79 -4.08 -14.10 3.63
CA ALA A 79 -3.94 -14.11 2.17
C ALA A 79 -3.34 -12.78 1.72
N ILE A 80 -2.56 -12.80 0.64
CA ILE A 80 -1.94 -11.59 0.08
C ILE A 80 -2.35 -11.46 -1.38
N ILE A 81 -2.95 -10.33 -1.73
CA ILE A 81 -3.24 -9.92 -3.11
C ILE A 81 -2.34 -8.73 -3.43
N ALA A 82 -1.43 -8.91 -4.37
CA ALA A 82 -0.42 -7.93 -4.77
C ALA A 82 -0.76 -7.38 -6.17
N VAL A 83 -1.33 -6.19 -6.21
CA VAL A 83 -1.84 -5.57 -7.44
C VAL A 83 -0.73 -4.76 -8.10
N TRP A 84 -0.39 -5.09 -9.34
CA TRP A 84 0.61 -4.37 -10.10
C TRP A 84 0.06 -3.03 -10.58
N HIS A 85 0.91 -2.01 -10.61
CA HIS A 85 0.57 -0.77 -11.29
C HIS A 85 0.61 -0.93 -12.82
N SER A 86 -0.05 -0.03 -13.53
CA SER A 86 -0.24 -0.10 -14.99
C SER A 86 0.93 0.45 -15.83
N SER A 87 2.09 0.77 -15.23
CA SER A 87 3.23 1.24 -16.03
C SER A 87 3.74 0.18 -16.99
N THR A 88 3.96 0.61 -18.22
CA THR A 88 4.58 -0.16 -19.30
C THR A 88 5.75 0.62 -19.90
N LYS A 89 6.37 0.09 -20.94
CA LYS A 89 7.38 0.84 -21.72
C LYS A 89 6.76 2.02 -22.45
N GLU A 90 5.53 1.88 -22.90
CA GLU A 90 4.74 2.87 -23.62
C GLU A 90 4.12 3.90 -22.68
N ASN A 91 3.70 3.46 -21.49
CA ASN A 91 3.16 4.32 -20.43
C ASN A 91 3.97 4.21 -19.14
N ARG A 92 5.04 4.98 -19.03
CA ARG A 92 5.90 5.01 -17.82
C ARG A 92 5.21 5.62 -16.60
N TRP A 93 4.09 6.30 -16.81
CA TRP A 93 3.37 7.06 -15.77
C TRP A 93 2.22 6.29 -15.16
N GLY A 94 1.95 5.07 -15.62
CA GLY A 94 0.84 4.24 -15.13
C GLY A 94 0.80 4.11 -13.62
N ARG A 95 1.96 3.98 -12.95
CA ARG A 95 2.03 3.95 -11.48
C ARG A 95 1.48 5.21 -10.84
N ALA A 96 1.86 6.38 -11.36
CA ALA A 96 1.35 7.65 -10.83
C ALA A 96 -0.15 7.82 -11.15
N GLN A 97 -0.60 7.38 -12.33
CA GLN A 97 -2.01 7.42 -12.71
C GLN A 97 -2.86 6.56 -11.77
N ASP A 98 -2.38 5.36 -11.41
CA ASP A 98 -3.10 4.43 -10.53
C ASP A 98 -3.09 4.85 -9.04
N LEU A 99 -2.02 5.50 -8.56
CA LEU A 99 -1.74 5.62 -7.13
C LEU A 99 -1.81 7.05 -6.56
N VAL A 100 -1.96 8.05 -7.41
CA VAL A 100 -2.10 9.44 -6.95
C VAL A 100 -3.54 9.69 -6.49
N PRO A 101 -3.78 10.33 -5.32
CA PRO A 101 -5.12 10.60 -4.80
C PRO A 101 -5.94 11.54 -5.69
N GLN A 102 -6.82 10.98 -6.53
CA GLN A 102 -7.54 11.71 -7.60
C GLN A 102 -8.40 12.86 -7.08
N GLN A 103 -9.14 12.64 -6.00
CA GLN A 103 -10.07 13.65 -5.45
C GLN A 103 -9.34 14.81 -4.76
N PHE A 104 -8.07 14.64 -4.41
CA PHE A 104 -7.28 15.64 -3.70
C PHE A 104 -6.29 16.39 -4.58
N LEU A 105 -5.99 15.90 -5.79
CA LEU A 105 -5.13 16.56 -6.76
C LEU A 105 -5.97 17.17 -7.90
N THR A 106 -6.68 18.22 -7.54
CA THR A 106 -7.48 19.05 -8.47
C THR A 106 -6.61 20.12 -9.13
N ARG A 107 -7.18 20.88 -10.07
CA ARG A 107 -6.47 21.99 -10.76
C ARG A 107 -5.97 23.07 -9.81
N ASP A 108 -6.66 23.25 -8.67
CA ASP A 108 -6.32 24.28 -7.67
C ASP A 108 -5.37 23.76 -6.59
N THR A 109 -5.01 22.49 -6.64
CA THR A 109 -4.08 21.90 -5.67
C THR A 109 -2.64 22.19 -6.10
N TYR A 110 -1.84 22.77 -5.20
CA TYR A 110 -0.41 22.87 -5.43
C TYR A 110 0.20 21.47 -5.58
N VAL A 111 0.97 21.28 -6.62
CA VAL A 111 1.78 20.07 -6.86
C VAL A 111 3.22 20.49 -7.09
N ASP A 112 4.14 19.86 -6.36
CA ASP A 112 5.56 20.12 -6.55
C ASP A 112 5.97 19.84 -8.01
N PRO A 113 6.52 20.83 -8.74
CA PRO A 113 6.84 20.70 -10.16
C PRO A 113 7.85 19.59 -10.51
N ARG A 114 8.55 19.05 -9.53
CA ARG A 114 9.44 17.89 -9.71
C ARG A 114 8.66 16.63 -10.13
N TRP A 115 7.36 16.58 -9.88
CA TRP A 115 6.53 15.40 -10.13
C TRP A 115 5.74 15.54 -11.43
N ARG A 116 5.67 14.47 -12.21
CA ARG A 116 4.92 14.43 -13.47
C ARG A 116 3.45 14.83 -13.34
N VAL A 117 2.86 14.56 -12.20
CA VAL A 117 1.44 14.90 -11.90
C VAL A 117 1.18 16.40 -11.91
N ALA A 118 2.21 17.23 -11.87
CA ALA A 118 2.09 18.69 -12.05
C ALA A 118 1.76 19.10 -13.49
N ASP A 119 1.92 18.20 -14.47
CA ASP A 119 1.58 18.46 -15.86
C ASP A 119 0.06 18.46 -16.04
N PRO A 120 -0.56 19.54 -16.54
CA PRO A 120 -2.02 19.61 -16.76
C PRO A 120 -2.59 18.53 -17.69
N ALA A 121 -1.75 17.94 -18.54
CA ALA A 121 -2.14 16.82 -19.42
C ALA A 121 -2.09 15.46 -18.72
N PHE A 122 -1.63 15.40 -17.47
CA PHE A 122 -1.56 14.16 -16.70
C PHE A 122 -2.96 13.77 -16.20
N VAL A 123 -3.42 12.59 -16.58
CA VAL A 123 -4.72 12.06 -16.19
C VAL A 123 -4.55 11.07 -15.05
N VAL A 124 -5.11 11.37 -13.89
CA VAL A 124 -5.18 10.45 -12.75
C VAL A 124 -6.33 9.45 -12.96
N LYS A 125 -6.14 8.20 -12.56
CA LYS A 125 -7.09 7.09 -12.74
C LYS A 125 -7.19 6.21 -11.49
N SER A 126 -6.89 6.77 -10.34
CA SER A 126 -6.87 5.97 -9.11
C SER A 126 -8.27 5.50 -8.69
N ASP A 127 -9.33 6.23 -9.01
CA ASP A 127 -10.70 5.77 -8.75
C ASP A 127 -11.03 4.52 -9.58
N GLU A 128 -10.67 4.49 -10.86
CA GLU A 128 -10.80 3.29 -11.72
C GLU A 128 -9.95 2.12 -11.21
N TYR A 129 -8.74 2.42 -10.72
CA TYR A 129 -7.85 1.42 -10.13
C TYR A 129 -8.47 0.78 -8.89
N PHE A 130 -8.99 1.57 -7.96
CA PHE A 130 -9.60 1.06 -6.74
C PHE A 130 -10.93 0.35 -7.00
N ASP A 131 -11.74 0.84 -7.94
CA ASP A 131 -12.95 0.14 -8.36
C ASP A 131 -12.61 -1.27 -8.86
N GLN A 132 -11.61 -1.40 -9.73
CA GLN A 132 -11.15 -2.70 -10.20
C GLN A 132 -10.63 -3.59 -9.06
N VAL A 133 -9.85 -3.04 -8.11
CA VAL A 133 -9.31 -3.78 -6.96
C VAL A 133 -10.43 -4.33 -6.09
N PHE A 134 -11.36 -3.47 -5.65
CA PHE A 134 -12.34 -3.83 -4.63
C PHE A 134 -13.60 -4.48 -5.18
N ASN A 135 -13.99 -4.19 -6.42
CA ASN A 135 -15.24 -4.68 -6.99
C ASN A 135 -15.04 -5.80 -8.03
N THR A 136 -13.78 -6.08 -8.44
CA THR A 136 -13.49 -7.15 -9.40
C THR A 136 -12.44 -8.13 -8.86
N ILE A 137 -11.23 -7.64 -8.53
CA ILE A 137 -10.08 -8.50 -8.20
C ILE A 137 -10.28 -9.23 -6.88
N VAL A 138 -10.59 -8.49 -5.81
CA VAL A 138 -10.77 -9.06 -4.47
C VAL A 138 -11.91 -10.07 -4.44
N PRO A 139 -13.13 -9.77 -4.93
CA PRO A 139 -14.23 -10.74 -4.91
C PRO A 139 -13.95 -12.02 -5.69
N GLU A 140 -13.17 -11.96 -6.78
CA GLU A 140 -12.86 -13.15 -7.59
C GLU A 140 -11.76 -14.01 -6.96
N ILE A 141 -10.78 -13.42 -6.26
CA ILE A 141 -9.66 -14.15 -5.63
C ILE A 141 -9.99 -14.57 -4.19
N PHE A 142 -10.64 -13.70 -3.42
CA PHE A 142 -10.92 -13.90 -2.01
C PHE A 142 -12.34 -13.42 -1.62
N PRO A 143 -13.39 -14.15 -2.05
CA PRO A 143 -14.80 -13.72 -1.98
C PRO A 143 -15.35 -13.55 -0.56
N HIS A 144 -14.68 -14.12 0.45
CA HIS A 144 -15.13 -14.07 1.84
C HIS A 144 -14.39 -13.01 2.68
N SER A 145 -13.75 -12.03 2.01
CA SER A 145 -13.12 -10.91 2.72
C SER A 145 -14.16 -10.08 3.48
N THR A 146 -13.81 -9.68 4.71
CA THR A 146 -14.59 -8.69 5.47
C THR A 146 -13.73 -7.47 5.75
N PRO A 147 -14.31 -6.27 5.90
CA PRO A 147 -13.55 -5.05 6.14
C PRO A 147 -12.66 -5.14 7.37
N GLU A 148 -13.15 -5.72 8.46
CA GLU A 148 -12.45 -5.83 9.76
C GLU A 148 -11.21 -6.72 9.68
N LYS A 149 -11.20 -7.66 8.75
CA LYS A 149 -10.12 -8.64 8.52
C LYS A 149 -9.24 -8.29 7.32
N THR A 150 -9.49 -7.14 6.71
CA THR A 150 -8.77 -6.65 5.52
C THR A 150 -7.91 -5.45 5.86
N ALA A 151 -6.67 -5.49 5.39
CA ALA A 151 -5.75 -4.35 5.39
C ALA A 151 -5.24 -4.04 3.99
N VAL A 152 -4.95 -2.77 3.74
CA VAL A 152 -4.28 -2.30 2.53
C VAL A 152 -2.90 -1.76 2.89
N ILE A 153 -1.89 -2.08 2.08
CA ILE A 153 -0.50 -1.66 2.30
C ILE A 153 0.14 -1.11 1.04
N GLY A 154 0.91 -0.05 1.20
CA GLY A 154 1.71 0.51 0.13
C GLY A 154 2.85 1.39 0.63
N SER A 155 3.78 1.73 -0.26
CA SER A 155 4.90 2.61 0.07
C SER A 155 5.00 3.79 -0.88
N SER A 156 5.57 4.89 -0.41
CA SER A 156 5.73 6.08 -1.23
C SER A 156 4.37 6.57 -1.77
N MET A 157 4.24 6.70 -3.09
CA MET A 157 2.96 6.96 -3.74
C MET A 157 1.90 5.89 -3.42
N GLY A 158 2.30 4.61 -3.30
CA GLY A 158 1.43 3.55 -2.81
C GLY A 158 0.99 3.73 -1.35
N GLY A 159 1.79 4.40 -0.52
CA GLY A 159 1.41 4.81 0.83
C GLY A 159 0.30 5.87 0.82
N LEU A 160 0.40 6.88 -0.05
CA LEU A 160 -0.70 7.83 -0.27
C LEU A 160 -1.94 7.16 -0.82
N ALA A 161 -1.78 6.25 -1.80
CA ALA A 161 -2.86 5.45 -2.35
C ALA A 161 -3.59 4.62 -1.29
N THR A 162 -2.84 4.05 -0.33
CA THR A 162 -3.40 3.31 0.81
C THR A 162 -4.31 4.19 1.68
N LEU A 163 -3.86 5.41 1.98
CA LEU A 163 -4.65 6.38 2.73
C LEU A 163 -5.87 6.87 1.92
N TYR A 164 -5.67 7.12 0.63
CA TYR A 164 -6.76 7.51 -0.26
C TYR A 164 -7.81 6.40 -0.41
N ALA A 165 -7.40 5.14 -0.51
CA ALA A 165 -8.33 4.02 -0.51
C ALA A 165 -9.20 3.97 0.75
N ALA A 166 -8.63 4.28 1.94
CA ALA A 166 -9.41 4.35 3.18
C ALA A 166 -10.47 5.47 3.16
N ILE A 167 -10.21 6.55 2.44
CA ILE A 167 -11.16 7.66 2.27
C ILE A 167 -12.25 7.30 1.25
N ALA A 168 -11.84 6.80 0.08
CA ALA A 168 -12.74 6.56 -1.05
C ALA A 168 -13.58 5.27 -0.88
N HIS A 169 -13.06 4.28 -0.15
CA HIS A 169 -13.67 2.96 0.03
C HIS A 169 -13.65 2.50 1.50
N PRO A 170 -14.23 3.29 2.43
CA PRO A 170 -14.14 3.03 3.88
C PRO A 170 -14.84 1.74 4.33
N ASP A 171 -15.72 1.20 3.49
CA ASP A 171 -16.47 -0.04 3.71
C ASP A 171 -15.73 -1.30 3.25
N LYS A 172 -14.56 -1.19 2.59
CA LYS A 172 -13.84 -2.33 2.02
C LYS A 172 -12.76 -2.89 2.93
N PHE A 173 -12.22 -2.10 3.83
CA PHE A 173 -11.19 -2.49 4.80
C PHE A 173 -11.14 -1.51 5.96
N THR A 174 -10.48 -1.88 7.06
CA THR A 174 -10.38 -1.02 8.25
C THR A 174 -8.97 -0.70 8.70
N THR A 175 -7.94 -1.22 8.01
CA THR A 175 -6.54 -0.96 8.38
C THR A 175 -5.72 -0.51 7.19
N ALA A 176 -5.16 0.69 7.30
CA ALA A 176 -4.27 1.31 6.30
C ALA A 176 -2.81 1.30 6.79
N LEU A 177 -1.93 0.66 6.02
CA LEU A 177 -0.50 0.52 6.33
C LEU A 177 0.34 1.31 5.31
N ALA A 178 0.61 2.58 5.58
CA ALA A 178 1.29 3.50 4.67
C ALA A 178 2.78 3.66 5.04
N LEU A 179 3.67 3.09 4.23
CA LEU A 179 5.11 3.16 4.43
C LEU A 179 5.70 4.31 3.62
N SER A 180 6.39 5.23 4.28
CA SER A 180 6.95 6.44 3.68
C SER A 180 5.97 7.13 2.72
N PRO A 181 4.71 7.46 3.14
CA PRO A 181 3.71 8.06 2.26
C PRO A 181 4.27 9.35 1.64
N HIS A 182 4.05 9.51 0.34
CA HIS A 182 4.73 10.53 -0.48
C HIS A 182 4.10 11.92 -0.34
N TRP A 183 3.99 12.42 0.90
CA TRP A 183 3.40 13.72 1.20
C TRP A 183 4.02 14.89 0.45
N ILE A 184 5.33 14.79 0.12
CA ILE A 184 6.08 15.81 -0.62
C ILE A 184 5.67 15.97 -2.09
N ILE A 185 4.64 15.22 -2.53
CA ILE A 185 4.01 15.46 -3.85
C ILE A 185 3.30 16.82 -3.88
N SER A 186 2.89 17.30 -2.73
CA SER A 186 2.13 18.53 -2.55
C SER A 186 2.56 19.23 -1.24
N ASP A 187 1.68 20.04 -0.67
CA ASP A 187 1.93 20.87 0.49
C ASP A 187 1.12 20.44 1.74
N GLN A 188 1.18 21.27 2.78
CA GLN A 188 0.46 21.03 4.02
C GLN A 188 -1.06 21.07 3.85
N GLU A 189 -1.58 21.88 2.91
CA GLU A 189 -3.02 21.97 2.68
C GLU A 189 -3.58 20.69 2.07
N PHE A 190 -2.86 20.10 1.13
CA PHE A 190 -3.17 18.78 0.60
C PHE A 190 -3.16 17.70 1.70
N ALA A 191 -2.10 17.70 2.51
CA ALA A 191 -1.97 16.73 3.60
C ALA A 191 -3.11 16.90 4.64
N ARG A 192 -3.47 18.15 4.98
CA ARG A 192 -4.60 18.47 5.87
C ARG A 192 -5.90 17.89 5.35
N LYS A 193 -6.26 18.20 4.10
CA LYS A 193 -7.49 17.71 3.47
C LYS A 193 -7.59 16.19 3.48
N MET A 194 -6.50 15.50 3.13
CA MET A 194 -6.47 14.05 3.18
C MET A 194 -6.66 13.51 4.61
N VAL A 195 -5.95 14.07 5.59
CA VAL A 195 -6.07 13.62 6.99
C VAL A 195 -7.48 13.91 7.52
N GLU A 196 -8.07 15.06 7.23
CA GLU A 196 -9.43 15.41 7.64
C GLU A 196 -10.49 14.46 7.06
N ALA A 197 -10.27 13.93 5.87
CA ALA A 197 -11.17 12.97 5.23
C ALA A 197 -10.99 11.53 5.71
N LEU A 198 -9.88 11.18 6.37
CA LEU A 198 -9.65 9.81 6.84
C LEU A 198 -10.74 9.38 7.86
N PRO A 199 -11.32 8.19 7.73
CA PRO A 199 -12.28 7.67 8.70
C PRO A 199 -11.62 7.41 10.06
N ILE A 200 -12.09 8.06 11.11
CA ILE A 200 -11.53 7.92 12.47
C ILE A 200 -11.65 6.50 13.03
N THR A 201 -12.53 5.69 12.46
CA THR A 201 -12.74 4.28 12.84
C THR A 201 -11.63 3.36 12.33
N HIS A 202 -10.85 3.80 11.35
CA HIS A 202 -9.78 3.00 10.76
C HIS A 202 -8.52 2.99 11.61
N LYS A 203 -7.82 1.87 11.57
CA LYS A 203 -6.43 1.79 12.06
C LYS A 203 -5.49 2.28 10.97
N VAL A 204 -4.59 3.18 11.33
CA VAL A 204 -3.63 3.78 10.39
C VAL A 204 -2.22 3.64 10.92
N TRP A 205 -1.36 2.98 10.17
CA TRP A 205 0.08 2.95 10.38
C TRP A 205 0.75 3.85 9.37
N MET A 206 1.66 4.70 9.85
CA MET A 206 2.58 5.42 8.98
C MET A 206 4.02 5.19 9.41
N SER A 207 4.94 5.27 8.46
CA SER A 207 6.36 5.20 8.78
C SER A 207 7.19 5.98 7.76
N ARG A 208 8.42 6.32 8.13
CA ARG A 208 9.43 6.89 7.24
C ARG A 208 10.82 6.41 7.60
N GLY A 209 11.74 6.45 6.65
CA GLY A 209 13.16 6.35 6.90
C GLY A 209 13.78 7.71 7.24
N ASN A 210 15.12 7.77 7.13
CA ASN A 210 15.88 9.02 7.28
C ASN A 210 17.08 9.09 6.30
N LYS A 211 16.99 8.38 5.16
CA LYS A 211 18.00 8.42 4.10
C LYS A 211 17.37 8.61 2.72
N GLY A 212 18.12 9.24 1.81
CA GLY A 212 17.64 9.54 0.47
C GLY A 212 16.47 10.51 0.54
N ILE A 213 15.45 10.30 -0.25
CA ILE A 213 14.27 11.18 -0.31
C ILE A 213 13.50 11.26 1.02
N ASP A 214 13.59 10.24 1.88
CA ASP A 214 12.96 10.26 3.20
C ASP A 214 13.51 11.35 4.13
N THR A 215 14.65 11.98 3.79
CA THR A 215 15.16 13.15 4.51
C THR A 215 14.32 14.41 4.30
N GLU A 216 13.49 14.46 3.27
CA GLU A 216 12.58 15.56 2.98
C GLU A 216 11.20 15.40 3.66
N TYR A 217 10.89 14.20 4.19
CA TYR A 217 9.56 13.88 4.72
C TYR A 217 9.22 14.47 6.08
N PRO A 218 10.20 14.71 7.01
CA PRO A 218 9.87 15.08 8.38
C PRO A 218 8.90 16.26 8.50
N PRO A 219 9.05 17.38 7.77
CA PRO A 219 8.17 18.54 7.99
C PRO A 219 6.69 18.25 7.72
N LEU A 220 6.40 17.47 6.66
CA LEU A 220 5.03 17.11 6.33
C LEU A 220 4.53 15.93 7.16
N GLN A 221 5.37 14.93 7.44
CA GLN A 221 4.97 13.80 8.28
C GLN A 221 4.70 14.25 9.72
N ASP A 222 5.55 15.10 10.28
CA ASP A 222 5.36 15.63 11.65
C ASP A 222 4.08 16.49 11.74
N PHE A 223 3.76 17.26 10.70
CA PHE A 223 2.49 17.98 10.57
C PHE A 223 1.28 17.02 10.52
N VAL A 224 1.36 15.97 9.71
CA VAL A 224 0.33 14.92 9.62
C VAL A 224 0.16 14.22 10.95
N ASP A 225 1.26 13.88 11.65
CA ASP A 225 1.22 13.22 12.96
C ASP A 225 0.45 14.05 13.98
N GLN A 226 0.66 15.36 14.00
CA GLN A 226 -0.08 16.30 14.88
C GLN A 226 -1.57 16.35 14.53
N LEU A 227 -1.92 16.37 13.24
CA LEU A 227 -3.32 16.33 12.81
C LEU A 227 -4.00 15.03 13.22
N MET A 228 -3.35 13.88 13.04
CA MET A 228 -3.89 12.56 13.44
C MET A 228 -4.15 12.49 14.95
N ILE A 229 -3.24 13.04 15.77
CA ILE A 229 -3.42 13.14 17.22
C ILE A 229 -4.60 14.06 17.56
N THR A 230 -4.66 15.26 16.98
CA THR A 230 -5.71 16.25 17.22
C THR A 230 -7.09 15.72 16.83
N ARG A 231 -7.19 14.92 15.76
CA ARG A 231 -8.41 14.26 15.35
C ARG A 231 -8.86 13.10 16.25
N GLY A 232 -8.05 12.72 17.24
CA GLY A 232 -8.42 11.71 18.24
C GLY A 232 -8.36 10.27 17.74
N PHE A 233 -7.46 9.94 16.81
CA PHE A 233 -7.25 8.54 16.39
C PHE A 233 -6.79 7.64 17.56
N GLY A 234 -6.09 8.21 18.57
CA GLY A 234 -5.64 7.47 19.75
C GLY A 234 -4.79 6.25 19.38
N ASN A 235 -5.11 5.09 19.95
CA ASN A 235 -4.40 3.83 19.69
C ASN A 235 -4.64 3.24 18.29
N ARG A 236 -5.53 3.82 17.49
CA ARG A 236 -5.74 3.46 16.09
C ARG A 236 -4.72 4.08 15.15
N TYR A 237 -3.90 5.00 15.65
CA TYR A 237 -2.81 5.60 14.87
C TYR A 237 -1.45 5.29 15.47
N LEU A 238 -0.50 4.92 14.61
CA LEU A 238 0.90 4.80 14.98
C LEU A 238 1.79 5.29 13.85
N SER A 239 2.72 6.20 14.17
CA SER A 239 3.76 6.67 13.26
C SER A 239 5.15 6.28 13.77
N LYS A 240 6.04 5.81 12.88
CA LYS A 240 7.42 5.44 13.24
C LYS A 240 8.45 5.97 12.27
N SER A 241 9.57 6.45 12.82
CA SER A 241 10.76 6.80 12.05
C SER A 241 11.85 5.74 12.24
N TYR A 242 12.43 5.26 11.13
CA TYR A 242 13.47 4.22 11.13
C TYR A 242 14.83 4.78 10.76
N ASN A 243 15.73 4.80 11.72
CA ASN A 243 17.10 5.24 11.51
C ASN A 243 17.84 4.32 10.53
N ARG A 244 18.67 4.93 9.67
CA ARG A 244 19.48 4.26 8.65
C ARG A 244 18.66 3.52 7.58
N SER A 245 17.36 3.76 7.49
CA SER A 245 16.48 3.24 6.46
C SER A 245 16.30 4.27 5.34
N GLY A 246 16.35 3.81 4.10
CA GLY A 246 16.11 4.61 2.92
C GLY A 246 14.81 4.24 2.22
N HIS A 247 14.48 4.96 1.17
CA HIS A 247 13.24 4.85 0.40
C HIS A 247 13.31 3.71 -0.63
N ASN A 248 13.23 2.47 -0.17
CA ASN A 248 13.29 1.30 -1.05
C ASN A 248 12.77 0.03 -0.35
N GLU A 249 12.44 -1.00 -1.16
CA GLU A 249 11.89 -2.28 -0.73
C GLU A 249 12.77 -3.01 0.29
N ARG A 250 14.09 -2.94 0.14
CA ARG A 250 15.02 -3.55 1.09
C ARG A 250 14.93 -2.94 2.49
N SER A 251 14.72 -1.64 2.56
CA SER A 251 14.53 -0.92 3.83
C SER A 251 13.18 -1.27 4.45
N TRP A 252 12.10 -1.20 3.66
CA TRP A 252 10.75 -1.53 4.11
C TRP A 252 10.63 -2.98 4.56
N ALA A 253 11.24 -3.93 3.84
CA ALA A 253 11.27 -5.35 4.23
C ALA A 253 11.85 -5.61 5.62
N LYS A 254 12.78 -4.77 6.10
CA LYS A 254 13.43 -4.95 7.42
C LYS A 254 12.48 -4.76 8.59
N TYR A 255 11.51 -3.84 8.46
CA TYR A 255 10.58 -3.52 9.53
C TYR A 255 9.11 -3.84 9.22
N LEU A 256 8.85 -4.50 8.09
CA LEU A 256 7.50 -4.85 7.66
C LEU A 256 6.71 -5.68 8.70
N HIS A 257 7.40 -6.42 9.56
CA HIS A 257 6.78 -7.16 10.67
C HIS A 257 6.07 -6.25 11.66
N GLU A 258 6.47 -4.98 11.80
CA GLU A 258 5.84 -4.05 12.76
C GLU A 258 4.46 -3.56 12.31
N PRO A 259 4.25 -3.02 11.07
CA PRO A 259 2.91 -2.69 10.61
C PRO A 259 2.00 -3.92 10.52
N LEU A 260 2.54 -5.10 10.18
CA LEU A 260 1.75 -6.32 10.18
C LEU A 260 1.31 -6.72 11.59
N ARG A 261 2.19 -6.60 12.60
CA ARG A 261 1.83 -6.83 14.00
C ARG A 261 0.80 -5.82 14.50
N PHE A 262 0.92 -4.54 14.14
CA PHE A 262 -0.07 -3.51 14.45
C PHE A 262 -1.47 -3.85 13.92
N TRP A 263 -1.56 -4.43 12.73
CA TRP A 263 -2.82 -4.90 12.15
C TRP A 263 -3.31 -6.20 12.81
N LEU A 264 -2.44 -7.23 12.85
CA LEU A 264 -2.84 -8.61 13.20
C LEU A 264 -3.08 -8.85 14.70
N ASN A 265 -2.59 -7.96 15.55
CA ASN A 265 -2.76 -8.02 17.02
C ASN A 265 -4.04 -7.30 17.47
N SER A 266 -5.11 -7.41 16.71
CA SER A 266 -6.38 -6.72 16.98
C SER A 266 -7.53 -7.69 17.09
#